data_218c2663fd664b83ad02d3ac461d4bca
#
_entry.id   218c2663fd664b83ad02d3ac461d4bca
#
_cell.length_a   1.000
_cell.length_b   1.000
_cell.length_c   1.000
_cell.angle_alpha   90.00
_cell.angle_beta   90.00
_cell.angle_gamma   90.00
#
_symmetry.space_group_name_H-M   'P 1'
#
loop_
_entity.id
_entity.type
_entity.pdbx_description
1 polymer ?
#
loop_
_entity_poly.entity_id
_entity_poly.type
_entity_poly.pdbx_seq_one_letter_code
_entity_poly.pdbx_strand_id
1 'polypeptide(L)'
;MLIQQGKNSWIYDIPYTGTVVKKTVDELADEVLDGLWGNNKDRENRLTAAGYNYQNVQNRVNYIVKTANEVLKGKYGNGVKRIAALGKNYSIVQRQVNRMLKK
;
A
#
# COMPACT_ATOMS: atom_id res chain seq x y z
N MET A 1 10.10 -33.31 0.11
CA MET A 1 9.63 -33.21 0.01
C MET A 1 9.65 -33.20 -0.43
N LEU A 2 9.89 -32.80 -0.06
CA LEU A 2 9.66 -32.83 -0.18
C LEU A 2 9.99 -32.72 -0.52
N ILE A 3 10.29 -32.80 -0.14
CA ILE A 3 10.07 -32.89 -0.31
C ILE A 3 10.44 -32.73 -0.79
N GLN A 4 10.46 -32.15 -0.46
CA GLN A 4 10.42 -32.08 -0.58
C GLN A 4 10.49 -31.80 -0.98
N GLN A 5 10.93 -31.87 -0.78
CA GLN A 5 10.76 -31.72 -0.82
C GLN A 5 10.71 -31.38 -1.37
N GLY A 6 11.78 -31.86 -1.27
CA GLY A 6 11.25 -31.71 -1.27
C GLY A 6 11.40 -31.37 -2.00
N LYS A 7 11.51 -30.91 -1.87
CA LYS A 7 11.18 -30.70 -2.11
C LYS A 7 10.86 -30.12 -2.64
N ASN A 8 11.54 -30.60 -2.48
CA ASN A 8 10.89 -30.23 -2.72
C ASN A 8 10.55 -29.78 -3.22
N SER A 9 10.91 -30.03 -2.86
CA SER A 9 10.01 -29.75 -2.93
C SER A 9 9.71 -29.42 -3.34
N TRP A 10 9.82 -29.47 -3.21
CA TRP A 10 9.03 -29.25 -3.27
C TRP A 10 8.58 -28.74 -3.54
N ILE A 11 8.57 -28.60 -2.91
CA ILE A 11 7.61 -28.26 -2.95
C ILE A 11 7.24 -27.82 -3.27
N TYR A 12 6.92 -27.88 -3.06
CA TYR A 12 5.87 -27.49 -3.23
C TYR A 12 5.27 -26.90 -3.37
N ASP A 13 5.24 -26.97 -2.84
CA ASP A 13 4.20 -26.52 -2.81
C ASP A 13 3.67 -25.94 -2.80
N ILE A 14 3.59 -25.99 -2.55
CA ILE A 14 2.77 -25.44 -2.28
C ILE A 14 2.29 -25.09 -2.13
N PRO A 15 2.10 -25.12 -1.99
CA PRO A 15 1.41 -24.63 -1.60
C PRO A 15 1.31 -24.34 -1.32
N TYR A 16 1.19 -24.22 -0.90
CA TYR A 16 0.83 -23.75 -0.48
C TYR A 16 0.66 -23.48 -0.19
N THR A 17 0.77 -23.88 -0.17
CA THR A 17 0.68 -23.56 0.42
C THR A 17 0.82 -22.85 0.42
N GLY A 18 0.66 -23.25 0.12
CA GLY A 18 1.34 -22.13 0.11
C GLY A 18 0.81 -20.92 0.81
N THR A 19 1.48 -20.30 1.37
CA THR A 19 1.04 -19.24 2.24
C THR A 19 0.95 -17.94 1.46
N VAL A 20 -0.24 -17.54 1.15
CA VAL A 20 -0.47 -16.24 0.55
C VAL A 20 -0.46 -15.22 1.68
N VAL A 21 0.59 -14.44 1.76
CA VAL A 21 0.65 -13.34 2.73
C VAL A 21 -0.20 -12.20 2.16
N LYS A 22 -1.27 -11.88 2.86
CA LYS A 22 -2.13 -10.77 2.45
C LYS A 22 -1.38 -9.45 2.64
N LYS A 23 -1.60 -8.56 1.71
CA LYS A 23 -1.02 -7.22 1.78
C LYS A 23 -1.68 -6.40 2.88
N THR A 24 -0.93 -5.51 3.47
CA THR A 24 -1.46 -4.59 4.48
C THR A 24 -2.27 -3.49 3.81
N VAL A 25 -3.09 -2.79 4.59
CA VAL A 25 -3.84 -1.64 4.10
C VAL A 25 -2.89 -0.58 3.51
N ASP A 26 -1.74 -0.36 4.15
CA ASP A 26 -0.77 0.61 3.65
C ASP A 26 -0.18 0.20 2.31
N GLU A 27 0.13 -1.08 2.13
CA GLU A 27 0.62 -1.59 0.84
C GLU A 27 -0.42 -1.40 -0.25
N LEU A 28 -1.68 -1.72 0.06
CA LEU A 28 -2.77 -1.57 -0.90
C LEU A 28 -3.03 -0.11 -1.24
N ALA A 29 -2.99 0.77 -0.23
CA ALA A 29 -3.18 2.20 -0.47
C ALA A 29 -2.10 2.75 -1.39
N ASP A 30 -0.86 2.33 -1.17
CA ASP A 30 0.26 2.74 -2.01
C ASP A 30 0.06 2.27 -3.45
N GLU A 31 -0.40 1.02 -3.63
CA GLU A 31 -0.71 0.48 -4.96
C GLU A 31 -1.86 1.22 -5.63
N VAL A 32 -2.90 1.57 -4.85
CA VAL A 32 -4.02 2.36 -5.38
C VAL A 32 -3.50 3.70 -5.91
N LEU A 33 -2.62 4.34 -5.17
CA LEU A 33 -2.05 5.63 -5.57
C LEU A 33 -1.15 5.52 -6.79
N ASP A 34 -0.57 4.33 -7.01
CA ASP A 34 0.19 4.05 -8.23
C ASP A 34 -0.71 3.70 -9.42
N GLY A 35 -2.01 3.59 -9.20
CA GLY A 35 -2.96 3.30 -10.28
C GLY A 35 -3.17 1.82 -10.55
N LEU A 36 -2.69 0.94 -9.70
CA LEU A 36 -2.71 -0.50 -9.95
C LEU A 36 -4.09 -1.14 -9.75
N TRP A 37 -4.99 -0.46 -9.08
CA TRP A 37 -6.32 -1.01 -8.75
C TRP A 37 -7.46 -0.31 -9.51
N GLY A 38 -7.15 0.53 -10.47
CA GLY A 38 -8.15 1.24 -11.26
C GLY A 38 -8.81 2.39 -10.49
N ASN A 39 -9.99 2.80 -10.93
CA ASN A 39 -10.68 3.97 -10.40
C ASN A 39 -12.05 3.62 -9.85
N ASN A 40 -12.49 4.37 -8.86
CA ASN A 40 -13.88 4.37 -8.38
C ASN A 40 -14.47 2.97 -8.20
N LYS A 41 -15.55 2.65 -8.91
CA LYS A 41 -16.26 1.37 -8.79
C LYS A 41 -15.37 0.19 -9.17
N ASP A 42 -14.51 0.36 -10.15
CA ASP A 42 -13.57 -0.66 -10.58
C ASP A 42 -12.63 -1.03 -9.43
N ARG A 43 -12.11 -0.02 -8.73
CA ARG A 43 -11.25 -0.21 -7.56
C ARG A 43 -11.98 -1.00 -6.47
N GLU A 44 -13.22 -0.59 -6.19
CA GLU A 44 -14.03 -1.27 -5.17
C GLU A 44 -14.21 -2.74 -5.53
N ASN A 45 -14.58 -3.02 -6.78
CA ASN A 45 -14.83 -4.37 -7.25
C ASN A 45 -13.57 -5.23 -7.17
N ARG A 46 -12.43 -4.69 -7.61
CA ARG A 46 -11.17 -5.43 -7.63
C ARG A 46 -10.68 -5.75 -6.22
N LEU A 47 -10.72 -4.78 -5.33
CA LEU A 47 -10.27 -4.98 -3.95
C LEU A 47 -11.17 -5.98 -3.22
N THR A 48 -12.48 -5.86 -3.41
CA THR A 48 -13.44 -6.77 -2.80
C THR A 48 -13.25 -8.19 -3.32
N ALA A 49 -13.07 -8.33 -4.62
CA ALA A 49 -12.85 -9.64 -5.25
C ALA A 49 -11.57 -10.31 -4.74
N ALA A 50 -10.56 -9.51 -4.42
CA ALA A 50 -9.30 -10.02 -3.90
C ALA A 50 -9.36 -10.34 -2.40
N GLY A 51 -10.50 -10.07 -1.75
CA GLY A 51 -10.70 -10.39 -0.33
C GLY A 51 -10.29 -9.28 0.63
N TYR A 52 -10.13 -8.04 0.13
CA TYR A 52 -9.75 -6.91 0.97
C TYR A 52 -10.95 -6.03 1.28
N ASN A 53 -10.85 -5.29 2.38
CA ASN A 53 -11.89 -4.33 2.75
C ASN A 53 -11.64 -3.02 2.00
N TYR A 54 -12.44 -2.77 0.98
CA TYR A 54 -12.32 -1.57 0.15
C TYR A 54 -12.35 -0.29 1.00
N GLN A 55 -13.28 -0.20 1.94
CA GLN A 55 -13.46 1.04 2.71
C GLN A 55 -12.21 1.38 3.53
N ASN A 56 -11.58 0.37 4.14
CA ASN A 56 -10.35 0.60 4.90
C ASN A 56 -9.24 1.12 4.01
N VAL A 57 -9.09 0.54 2.83
CA VAL A 57 -8.07 0.97 1.87
C VAL A 57 -8.35 2.39 1.40
N GLN A 58 -9.61 2.68 1.05
CA GLN A 58 -9.98 4.00 0.55
C GLN A 58 -9.80 5.08 1.63
N ASN A 59 -10.14 4.78 2.87
CA ASN A 59 -9.92 5.71 3.98
C ASN A 59 -8.43 6.06 4.12
N ARG A 60 -7.58 5.05 3.98
CA ARG A 60 -6.14 5.27 4.07
C ARG A 60 -5.62 6.09 2.89
N VAL A 61 -6.10 5.80 1.68
CA VAL A 61 -5.77 6.59 0.49
C VAL A 61 -6.14 8.05 0.71
N ASN A 62 -7.34 8.31 1.20
CA ASN A 62 -7.81 9.67 1.45
C ASN A 62 -6.92 10.40 2.45
N TYR A 63 -6.52 9.72 3.52
CA TYR A 63 -5.61 10.29 4.52
C TYR A 63 -4.27 10.66 3.88
N ILE A 64 -3.71 9.74 3.08
CA ILE A 64 -2.41 9.95 2.45
C ILE A 64 -2.44 11.15 1.52
N VAL A 65 -3.47 11.24 0.68
CA VAL A 65 -3.61 12.36 -0.28
C VAL A 65 -3.76 13.68 0.46
N LYS A 66 -4.63 13.71 1.46
CA LYS A 66 -4.84 14.92 2.26
C LYS A 66 -3.54 15.38 2.91
N THR A 67 -2.84 14.46 3.55
CA THR A 67 -1.61 14.76 4.27
C THR A 67 -0.50 15.20 3.32
N ALA A 68 -0.40 14.54 2.15
CA ALA A 68 0.58 14.94 1.13
C ALA A 68 0.33 16.37 0.65
N ASN A 69 -0.93 16.75 0.45
CA ASN A 69 -1.27 18.13 0.08
C ASN A 69 -0.85 19.11 1.18
N GLU A 70 -1.03 18.74 2.43
CA GLU A 70 -0.61 19.56 3.56
C GLU A 70 0.92 19.72 3.60
N VAL A 71 1.64 18.65 3.28
CA VAL A 71 3.11 18.69 3.17
C VAL A 71 3.52 19.70 2.10
N LEU A 72 2.86 19.66 0.94
CA LEU A 72 3.18 20.58 -0.16
C LEU A 72 2.88 22.01 0.19
N LYS A 73 1.94 22.25 1.10
CA LYS A 73 1.63 23.61 1.58
C LYS A 73 2.57 24.08 2.67
N GLY A 74 3.49 23.21 3.11
CA GLY A 74 4.48 23.56 4.11
C GLY A 74 4.05 23.34 5.55
N LYS A 75 2.90 22.70 5.79
CA LYS A 75 2.35 22.53 7.13
C LYS A 75 3.29 21.78 8.07
N TYR A 76 4.01 20.81 7.55
CA TYR A 76 4.87 19.94 8.37
C TYR A 76 6.35 20.34 8.31
N GLY A 77 6.67 21.46 7.66
CA GLY A 77 8.06 21.91 7.53
C GLY A 77 8.89 21.03 6.62
N ASN A 78 10.19 21.05 6.84
CA ASN A 78 11.16 20.33 6.00
C ASN A 78 11.85 19.22 6.76
N GLY A 79 12.37 18.24 6.00
CA GLY A 79 13.31 17.24 6.51
C GLY A 79 12.97 16.69 7.87
N VAL A 80 13.80 16.98 8.88
CA VAL A 80 13.66 16.41 10.22
C VAL A 80 12.31 16.75 10.85
N LYS A 81 11.81 17.97 10.67
CA LYS A 81 10.51 18.36 11.22
C LYS A 81 9.39 17.53 10.64
N ARG A 82 9.42 17.31 9.33
CA ARG A 82 8.41 16.51 8.64
C ARG A 82 8.46 15.06 9.12
N ILE A 83 9.66 14.50 9.21
CA ILE A 83 9.82 13.12 9.67
C ILE A 83 9.27 12.96 11.07
N ALA A 84 9.60 13.88 11.97
CA ALA A 84 9.12 13.82 13.34
C ALA A 84 7.60 13.96 13.43
N ALA A 85 7.02 14.87 12.65
CA ALA A 85 5.58 15.15 12.68
C ALA A 85 4.76 13.97 12.14
N LEU A 86 5.24 13.33 11.07
CA LEU A 86 4.50 12.25 10.44
C LEU A 86 4.80 10.88 11.03
N GLY A 87 5.96 10.73 11.68
CA GLY A 87 6.33 9.47 12.32
C GLY A 87 6.28 8.30 11.37
N LYS A 88 5.56 7.24 11.75
CA LYS A 88 5.46 6.03 10.93
C LYS A 88 4.77 6.26 9.58
N ASN A 89 4.05 7.36 9.44
CA ASN A 89 3.36 7.69 8.19
C ASN A 89 4.27 8.42 7.20
N TYR A 90 5.45 8.85 7.63
CA TYR A 90 6.34 9.65 6.79
C TYR A 90 6.63 8.99 5.44
N SER A 91 7.02 7.73 5.44
CA SER A 91 7.41 7.03 4.21
C SER A 91 6.29 7.02 3.17
N ILE A 92 5.09 6.63 3.58
CA ILE A 92 3.97 6.48 2.64
C ILE A 92 3.49 7.84 2.14
N VAL A 93 3.47 8.85 3.02
CA VAL A 93 3.09 10.20 2.64
C VAL A 93 4.14 10.80 1.71
N GLN A 94 5.42 10.61 2.01
CA GLN A 94 6.50 11.15 1.17
C GLN A 94 6.47 10.54 -0.22
N ARG A 95 6.15 9.25 -0.35
CA ARG A 95 6.00 8.64 -1.68
C ARG A 95 4.90 9.32 -2.48
N GLN A 96 3.79 9.67 -1.83
CA GLN A 96 2.71 10.39 -2.51
C GLN A 96 3.12 11.81 -2.91
N VAL A 97 3.84 12.50 -2.03
CA VAL A 97 4.39 13.83 -2.37
C VAL A 97 5.25 13.72 -3.62
N ASN A 98 6.09 12.70 -3.67
CA ASN A 98 6.98 12.49 -4.83
C ASN A 98 6.18 12.24 -6.10
N ARG A 99 5.08 11.46 -6.02
CA ARG A 99 4.21 11.24 -7.19
C ARG A 99 3.63 12.56 -7.69
N MET A 100 3.17 13.40 -6.77
CA MET A 100 2.58 14.70 -7.11
C MET A 100 3.60 15.62 -7.77
N LEU A 101 4.85 15.57 -7.31
CA LEU A 101 5.90 16.44 -7.84
C LEU A 101 6.40 16.00 -9.22
N LYS A 102 6.16 14.74 -9.59
CA LYS A 102 6.61 14.23 -10.90
C LYS A 102 5.74 14.67 -12.06
N LYS A 103 4.60 15.22 -11.80
CA LYS A 103 3.68 15.64 -12.87
C LYS A 103 4.13 16.89 -13.58
#